data_69ba27989159f8492b4844839f213a90
#
_entry.id   69ba27989159f8492b4844839f213a90
#
_cell.length_a   1.000
_cell.length_b   1.000
_cell.length_c   1.000
_cell.angle_alpha   90.00
_cell.angle_beta   90.00
_cell.angle_gamma   90.00
#
_symmetry.space_group_name_H-M   'P 1'
#
loop_
_entity.id
_entity.type
_entity.pdbx_description
1 polymer ?
#
loop_
_entity_poly.entity_id
_entity_poly.type
_entity_poly.pdbx_seq_one_letter_code
_entity_poly.pdbx_strand_id
1 'polypeptide(L)'
;YWFSAMRLRKTLDTQSAELLDPSLKPVLDQLAHALDIPKVKIHLYEVDPVNGLAAPDGRIFITRGFYNKYKLDEVNAEEIASVIAHELGHIALGHAKRRMIDFSSQNAVRAALGMLLARVIPGIGNWVATIVANLLMAKLSRADEYEADEFASALLNKSGIGTEPQISLFEKLEAVSGQTGQLPAWMMSHPKTEKRIAAIKLENNLLYEEYNGN
;
A
#
# COMPACT_ATOMS: atom_id res chain seq x y z
N TYR A 1 -20.08 -0.98 -7.64
CA TYR A 1 -18.64 -0.67 -7.66
C TYR A 1 -18.39 0.76 -8.17
N TRP A 2 -18.94 1.14 -9.32
CA TRP A 2 -18.80 2.49 -9.86
C TRP A 2 -19.32 3.59 -8.92
N PHE A 3 -20.48 3.37 -8.28
CA PHE A 3 -21.04 4.24 -7.25
C PHE A 3 -20.15 4.35 -6.00
N SER A 4 -19.45 3.28 -5.61
CA SER A 4 -18.52 3.26 -4.48
C SER A 4 -17.27 4.09 -4.78
N ALA A 5 -16.70 3.93 -5.97
CA ALA A 5 -15.54 4.73 -6.42
C ALA A 5 -15.87 6.21 -6.54
N MET A 6 -17.06 6.55 -7.07
CA MET A 6 -17.54 7.94 -7.12
C MET A 6 -17.75 8.55 -5.73
N ARG A 7 -18.31 7.78 -4.78
CA ARG A 7 -18.46 8.25 -3.39
C ARG A 7 -17.11 8.50 -2.74
N LEU A 8 -16.17 7.55 -2.88
CA LEU A 8 -14.82 7.70 -2.34
C LEU A 8 -14.16 8.94 -2.90
N ARG A 9 -14.19 9.14 -4.23
CA ARG A 9 -13.64 10.32 -4.88
C ARG A 9 -14.25 11.61 -4.31
N LYS A 10 -15.57 11.68 -4.23
CA LYS A 10 -16.29 12.85 -3.68
C LYS A 10 -15.89 13.11 -2.21
N THR A 11 -15.76 12.05 -1.41
CA THR A 11 -15.31 12.18 -0.01
C THR A 11 -13.89 12.73 0.05
N LEU A 12 -12.97 12.16 -0.75
CA LEU A 12 -11.60 12.65 -0.84
C LEU A 12 -11.54 14.11 -1.32
N ASP A 13 -12.35 14.49 -2.32
CA ASP A 13 -12.40 15.85 -2.84
C ASP A 13 -12.92 16.87 -1.80
N THR A 14 -13.79 16.45 -0.89
CA THR A 14 -14.37 17.33 0.12
C THR A 14 -13.62 17.35 1.45
N GLN A 15 -12.88 16.30 1.76
CA GLN A 15 -12.21 16.08 3.06
C GLN A 15 -10.69 16.04 2.94
N SER A 16 -10.11 16.49 1.84
CA SER A 16 -8.67 16.59 1.71
C SER A 16 -8.23 17.86 0.97
N ALA A 17 -6.99 18.25 1.21
CA ALA A 17 -6.32 19.35 0.52
C ALA A 17 -4.87 18.96 0.20
N GLU A 18 -4.25 19.59 -0.81
CA GLU A 18 -2.81 19.40 -1.08
C GLU A 18 -2.02 19.78 0.18
N LEU A 19 -1.16 18.88 0.63
CA LEU A 19 -0.30 19.11 1.80
C LEU A 19 0.95 19.86 1.35
N LEU A 20 1.07 21.09 1.81
CA LEU A 20 2.20 21.99 1.56
C LEU A 20 3.00 22.17 2.85
N ASP A 21 3.78 21.14 3.24
CA ASP A 21 4.69 21.24 4.39
C ASP A 21 6.13 21.36 3.90
N PRO A 22 6.83 22.50 4.17
CA PRO A 22 8.22 22.70 3.77
C PRO A 22 9.17 21.64 4.31
N SER A 23 8.87 21.03 5.46
CA SER A 23 9.72 20.01 6.08
C SER A 23 9.67 18.65 5.36
N LEU A 24 8.60 18.37 4.61
CA LEU A 24 8.49 17.19 3.74
C LEU A 24 9.04 17.42 2.33
N LYS A 25 9.25 18.70 1.95
CA LYS A 25 9.68 19.05 0.59
C LYS A 25 10.97 18.33 0.15
N PRO A 26 12.05 18.22 0.97
CA PRO A 26 13.28 17.56 0.54
C PRO A 26 13.05 16.12 0.10
N VAL A 27 12.34 15.31 0.89
CA VAL A 27 12.09 13.89 0.56
C VAL A 27 11.14 13.74 -0.64
N LEU A 28 10.18 14.65 -0.81
CA LEU A 28 9.29 14.66 -1.97
C LEU A 28 10.02 15.05 -3.26
N ASP A 29 10.97 16.00 -3.18
CA ASP A 29 11.81 16.39 -4.32
C ASP A 29 12.77 15.24 -4.71
N GLN A 30 13.34 14.52 -3.74
CA GLN A 30 14.17 13.33 -4.00
C GLN A 30 13.37 12.25 -4.75
N LEU A 31 12.15 11.94 -4.29
CA LEU A 31 11.27 10.98 -4.98
C LEU A 31 10.90 11.46 -6.39
N ALA A 32 10.56 12.75 -6.54
CA ALA A 32 10.22 13.34 -7.84
C ALA A 32 11.39 13.25 -8.83
N HIS A 33 12.61 13.57 -8.37
CA HIS A 33 13.83 13.47 -9.18
C HIS A 33 14.09 12.02 -9.60
N ALA A 34 13.96 11.07 -8.67
CA ALA A 34 14.14 9.64 -8.97
C ALA A 34 13.13 9.10 -9.98
N LEU A 35 11.92 9.67 -10.01
CA LEU A 35 10.85 9.30 -10.95
C LEU A 35 10.89 10.10 -12.27
N ASP A 36 11.79 11.08 -12.40
CA ASP A 36 11.84 12.00 -13.55
C ASP A 36 10.50 12.73 -13.78
N ILE A 37 9.88 13.19 -12.68
CA ILE A 37 8.64 13.97 -12.71
C ILE A 37 8.83 15.33 -12.03
N PRO A 38 8.04 16.36 -12.41
CA PRO A 38 8.21 17.71 -11.87
C PRO A 38 8.02 17.81 -10.35
N LYS A 39 7.06 17.03 -9.80
CA LYS A 39 6.82 16.99 -8.35
C LYS A 39 5.96 15.77 -7.97
N VAL A 40 6.16 15.26 -6.77
CA VAL A 40 5.24 14.35 -6.09
C VAL A 40 4.25 15.19 -5.28
N LYS A 41 2.95 15.06 -5.55
CA LYS A 41 1.88 15.73 -4.82
C LYS A 41 1.26 14.78 -3.82
N ILE A 42 1.18 15.19 -2.58
CA ILE A 42 0.47 14.47 -1.54
C ILE A 42 -0.70 15.32 -1.01
N HIS A 43 -1.75 14.67 -0.56
CA HIS A 43 -2.93 15.30 -0.01
C HIS A 43 -3.11 14.87 1.45
N LEU A 44 -3.51 15.79 2.28
CA LEU A 44 -3.88 15.52 3.66
C LEU A 44 -5.36 15.20 3.71
N TYR A 45 -5.68 13.98 4.14
CA TYR A 45 -7.06 13.53 4.34
C TYR A 45 -7.45 13.67 5.81
N GLU A 46 -8.50 14.44 6.08
CA GLU A 46 -8.90 14.86 7.44
C GLU A 46 -9.63 13.74 8.20
N VAL A 47 -8.91 12.66 8.50
CA VAL A 47 -9.38 11.54 9.33
C VAL A 47 -8.30 11.10 10.31
N ASP A 48 -8.72 10.58 11.49
CA ASP A 48 -7.82 10.24 12.59
C ASP A 48 -6.99 8.96 12.42
N PRO A 49 -7.49 7.89 11.75
CA PRO A 49 -6.70 6.66 11.63
C PRO A 49 -5.35 6.91 10.93
N VAL A 50 -4.27 6.29 11.43
CA VAL A 50 -2.93 6.36 10.80
C VAL A 50 -2.94 5.56 9.52
N ASN A 51 -2.92 6.24 8.37
CA ASN A 51 -3.01 5.59 7.05
C ASN A 51 -2.35 6.41 5.94
N GLY A 52 -1.84 5.71 4.90
CA GLY A 52 -1.54 6.22 3.58
C GLY A 52 -2.42 5.50 2.56
N LEU A 53 -2.77 6.14 1.49
CA LEU A 53 -3.57 5.51 0.43
C LEU A 53 -3.35 6.16 -0.93
N ALA A 54 -3.36 5.33 -1.97
CA ALA A 54 -3.45 5.76 -3.36
C ALA A 54 -4.90 5.72 -3.85
N ALA A 55 -5.38 6.81 -4.41
CA ALA A 55 -6.69 6.82 -5.05
C ALA A 55 -6.61 6.29 -6.50
N PRO A 56 -7.73 5.77 -7.05
CA PRO A 56 -7.76 5.28 -8.43
C PRO A 56 -7.43 6.33 -9.51
N ASP A 57 -7.50 7.60 -9.17
CA ASP A 57 -7.13 8.73 -10.05
C ASP A 57 -5.65 9.13 -9.96
N GLY A 58 -4.84 8.36 -9.21
CA GLY A 58 -3.40 8.56 -9.09
C GLY A 58 -2.99 9.57 -8.02
N ARG A 59 -3.92 10.10 -7.22
CA ARG A 59 -3.59 10.95 -6.07
C ARG A 59 -3.14 10.10 -4.88
N ILE A 60 -2.18 10.62 -4.14
CA ILE A 60 -1.68 10.02 -2.90
C ILE A 60 -2.17 10.85 -1.72
N PHE A 61 -2.61 10.17 -0.70
CA PHE A 61 -3.13 10.78 0.52
C PHE A 61 -2.40 10.21 1.73
N ILE A 62 -2.10 11.07 2.69
CA ILE A 62 -1.81 10.69 4.07
C ILE A 62 -2.91 11.23 4.96
N THR A 63 -3.27 10.50 5.99
CA THR A 63 -4.31 10.91 6.92
C THR A 63 -3.80 11.94 7.93
N ARG A 64 -4.72 12.71 8.51
CA ARG A 64 -4.41 13.64 9.61
C ARG A 64 -3.73 12.90 10.77
N GLY A 65 -4.21 11.71 11.13
CA GLY A 65 -3.61 10.91 12.20
C GLY A 65 -2.15 10.53 11.90
N PHE A 66 -1.82 10.18 10.64
CA PHE A 66 -0.44 9.89 10.25
C PHE A 66 0.43 11.16 10.26
N TYR A 67 -0.08 12.26 9.71
CA TYR A 67 0.61 13.53 9.72
C TYR A 67 0.84 14.06 11.15
N ASN A 68 -0.11 13.85 12.09
CA ASN A 68 0.09 14.19 13.50
C ASN A 68 1.23 13.40 14.14
N LYS A 69 1.40 12.12 13.80
CA LYS A 69 2.55 11.31 14.23
C LYS A 69 3.88 11.92 13.76
N TYR A 70 3.91 12.41 12.52
CA TYR A 70 5.05 13.15 11.99
C TYR A 70 5.32 14.46 12.75
N LYS A 71 4.29 15.25 13.03
CA LYS A 71 4.43 16.52 13.77
C LYS A 71 4.83 16.32 15.24
N LEU A 72 4.67 15.13 15.80
CA LEU A 72 5.09 14.73 17.15
C LEU A 72 6.46 14.02 17.16
N ASP A 73 7.17 13.99 16.02
CA ASP A 73 8.45 13.30 15.82
C ASP A 73 8.41 11.77 16.12
N GLU A 74 7.20 11.17 16.15
CA GLU A 74 7.04 9.72 16.29
C GLU A 74 7.38 9.00 14.97
N VAL A 75 7.20 9.70 13.84
CA VAL A 75 7.55 9.28 12.49
C VAL A 75 8.33 10.40 11.83
N ASN A 76 9.41 10.08 11.11
CA ASN A 76 10.22 11.06 10.40
C ASN A 76 9.78 11.25 8.94
N ALA A 77 10.39 12.23 8.23
CA ALA A 77 10.05 12.55 6.84
C ALA A 77 10.36 11.40 5.87
N GLU A 78 11.45 10.66 6.11
CA GLU A 78 11.87 9.53 5.26
C GLU A 78 10.93 8.33 5.44
N GLU A 79 10.39 8.11 6.64
CA GLU A 79 9.36 7.09 6.90
C GLU A 79 8.03 7.45 6.20
N ILE A 80 7.64 8.74 6.14
CA ILE A 80 6.52 9.19 5.30
C ILE A 80 6.82 8.96 3.82
N ALA A 81 8.05 9.28 3.37
CA ALA A 81 8.46 9.04 2.00
C ALA A 81 8.39 7.56 1.62
N SER A 82 8.68 6.64 2.56
CA SER A 82 8.57 5.20 2.32
C SER A 82 7.13 4.74 2.08
N VAL A 83 6.15 5.30 2.81
CA VAL A 83 4.73 5.05 2.53
C VAL A 83 4.33 5.62 1.18
N ILE A 84 4.75 6.84 0.87
CA ILE A 84 4.47 7.47 -0.42
C ILE A 84 5.04 6.63 -1.56
N ALA A 85 6.26 6.12 -1.43
CA ALA A 85 6.89 5.24 -2.42
C ALA A 85 6.11 3.93 -2.62
N HIS A 86 5.62 3.33 -1.54
CA HIS A 86 4.77 2.15 -1.58
C HIS A 86 3.42 2.43 -2.30
N GLU A 87 2.75 3.53 -1.98
CA GLU A 87 1.52 3.93 -2.65
C GLU A 87 1.74 4.26 -4.14
N LEU A 88 2.89 4.86 -4.48
CA LEU A 88 3.32 5.05 -5.88
C LEU A 88 3.50 3.72 -6.60
N GLY A 89 4.01 2.68 -5.93
CA GLY A 89 4.08 1.32 -6.44
C GLY A 89 2.70 0.78 -6.83
N HIS A 90 1.71 0.94 -5.96
CA HIS A 90 0.33 0.55 -6.26
C HIS A 90 -0.26 1.28 -7.48
N ILE A 91 0.09 2.57 -7.66
CA ILE A 91 -0.34 3.36 -8.82
C ILE A 91 0.39 2.89 -10.09
N ALA A 92 1.73 2.84 -10.05
CA ALA A 92 2.59 2.54 -11.19
C ALA A 92 2.32 1.14 -11.77
N LEU A 93 2.09 0.16 -10.89
CA LEU A 93 1.81 -1.22 -11.26
C LEU A 93 0.32 -1.49 -11.55
N GLY A 94 -0.53 -0.48 -11.38
CA GLY A 94 -1.96 -0.55 -11.70
C GLY A 94 -2.75 -1.52 -10.83
N HIS A 95 -2.34 -1.73 -9.58
CA HIS A 95 -2.96 -2.68 -8.66
C HIS A 95 -4.46 -2.41 -8.44
N ALA A 96 -4.88 -1.14 -8.35
CA ALA A 96 -6.30 -0.80 -8.23
C ALA A 96 -7.12 -1.28 -9.43
N LYS A 97 -6.59 -1.16 -10.65
CA LYS A 97 -7.23 -1.64 -11.89
C LYS A 97 -7.21 -3.17 -11.95
N ARG A 98 -6.09 -3.79 -11.59
CA ARG A 98 -5.93 -5.25 -11.51
C ARG A 98 -6.96 -5.83 -10.54
N ARG A 99 -7.05 -5.33 -9.31
CA ARG A 99 -8.02 -5.76 -8.29
C ARG A 99 -9.49 -5.62 -8.77
N MET A 100 -9.81 -4.61 -9.57
CA MET A 100 -11.15 -4.44 -10.14
C MET A 100 -11.47 -5.52 -11.18
N ILE A 101 -10.50 -5.87 -12.03
CA ILE A 101 -10.65 -6.96 -13.02
C ILE A 101 -10.75 -8.31 -12.29
N ASP A 102 -9.88 -8.55 -11.31
CA ASP A 102 -9.84 -9.78 -10.51
C ASP A 102 -11.13 -9.99 -9.72
N PHE A 103 -11.69 -8.94 -9.13
CA PHE A 103 -12.98 -9.02 -8.44
C PHE A 103 -14.14 -9.40 -9.39
N SER A 104 -14.15 -8.85 -10.61
CA SER A 104 -15.14 -9.19 -11.62
C SER A 104 -14.98 -10.64 -12.08
N SER A 105 -13.73 -11.06 -12.31
CA SER A 105 -13.39 -12.44 -12.68
C SER A 105 -13.67 -13.42 -11.55
N GLN A 106 -13.40 -13.05 -10.30
CA GLN A 106 -13.68 -13.85 -9.12
C GLN A 106 -15.18 -14.20 -9.01
N ASN A 107 -16.06 -13.25 -9.24
CA ASN A 107 -17.50 -13.50 -9.21
C ASN A 107 -17.93 -14.49 -10.29
N ALA A 108 -17.36 -14.41 -11.49
CA ALA A 108 -17.60 -15.36 -12.58
C ALA A 108 -17.05 -16.75 -12.23
N VAL A 109 -15.81 -16.84 -11.71
CA VAL A 109 -15.19 -18.09 -11.27
C VAL A 109 -15.97 -18.71 -10.12
N ARG A 110 -16.38 -17.93 -9.13
CA ARG A 110 -17.19 -18.39 -8.01
C ARG A 110 -18.54 -18.96 -8.48
N ALA A 111 -19.21 -18.26 -9.41
CA ALA A 111 -20.47 -18.74 -9.97
C ALA A 111 -20.29 -20.04 -10.76
N ALA A 112 -19.26 -20.13 -11.60
CA ALA A 112 -18.95 -21.34 -12.37
C ALA A 112 -18.58 -22.53 -11.46
N LEU A 113 -17.68 -22.32 -10.50
CA LEU A 113 -17.32 -23.34 -9.50
C LEU A 113 -18.52 -23.75 -8.64
N GLY A 114 -19.34 -22.78 -8.21
CA GLY A 114 -20.55 -23.05 -7.45
C GLY A 114 -21.53 -23.95 -8.20
N MET A 115 -21.76 -23.69 -9.50
CA MET A 115 -22.62 -24.53 -10.36
C MET A 115 -22.04 -25.94 -10.54
N LEU A 116 -20.72 -26.08 -10.75
CA LEU A 116 -20.07 -27.38 -10.91
C LEU A 116 -20.09 -28.16 -9.59
N LEU A 117 -19.70 -27.54 -8.48
CA LEU A 117 -19.64 -28.19 -7.18
C LEU A 117 -21.02 -28.53 -6.62
N ALA A 118 -22.05 -27.74 -6.93
CA ALA A 118 -23.44 -28.05 -6.52
C ALA A 118 -23.97 -29.35 -7.13
N ARG A 119 -23.42 -29.78 -8.30
CA ARG A 119 -23.78 -31.06 -8.91
C ARG A 119 -23.13 -32.27 -8.22
N VAL A 120 -21.90 -32.05 -7.65
CA VAL A 120 -21.09 -33.12 -7.03
C VAL A 120 -21.35 -33.19 -5.52
N ILE A 121 -21.50 -32.01 -4.88
CA ILE A 121 -21.68 -31.89 -3.43
C ILE A 121 -22.84 -30.95 -3.15
N PRO A 122 -24.10 -31.46 -3.19
CA PRO A 122 -25.26 -30.63 -2.93
C PRO A 122 -25.23 -30.03 -1.53
N GLY A 123 -25.62 -28.74 -1.43
CA GLY A 123 -25.72 -28.01 -0.15
C GLY A 123 -24.47 -27.26 0.27
N ILE A 124 -23.28 -27.71 -0.05
CA ILE A 124 -22.02 -27.03 0.37
C ILE A 124 -21.17 -26.49 -0.79
N GLY A 125 -21.53 -26.78 -2.06
CA GLY A 125 -20.75 -26.38 -3.24
C GLY A 125 -20.47 -24.87 -3.31
N ASN A 126 -21.47 -24.04 -3.02
CA ASN A 126 -21.31 -22.57 -2.99
C ASN A 126 -20.40 -22.07 -1.86
N TRP A 127 -20.42 -22.75 -0.71
CA TRP A 127 -19.55 -22.42 0.42
C TRP A 127 -18.08 -22.71 0.08
N VAL A 128 -17.79 -23.89 -0.48
CA VAL A 128 -16.45 -24.27 -0.94
C VAL A 128 -15.96 -23.32 -2.03
N ALA A 129 -16.79 -23.00 -3.04
CA ALA A 129 -16.45 -22.05 -4.08
C ALA A 129 -16.09 -20.65 -3.51
N THR A 130 -16.80 -20.22 -2.47
CA THR A 130 -16.53 -18.94 -1.79
C THR A 130 -15.18 -18.98 -1.07
N ILE A 131 -14.84 -20.06 -0.37
CA ILE A 131 -13.54 -20.23 0.30
C ILE A 131 -12.42 -20.19 -0.72
N VAL A 132 -12.51 -20.97 -1.81
CA VAL A 132 -11.48 -21.00 -2.85
C VAL A 132 -11.27 -19.62 -3.48
N ALA A 133 -12.36 -18.92 -3.79
CA ALA A 133 -12.28 -17.56 -4.34
C ALA A 133 -11.62 -16.58 -3.35
N ASN A 134 -11.97 -16.63 -2.06
CA ASN A 134 -11.37 -15.77 -1.04
C ASN A 134 -9.87 -16.05 -0.84
N LEU A 135 -9.46 -17.32 -0.86
CA LEU A 135 -8.04 -17.72 -0.77
C LEU A 135 -7.25 -17.21 -1.97
N LEU A 136 -7.82 -17.29 -3.17
CA LEU A 136 -7.20 -16.77 -4.38
C LEU A 136 -7.01 -15.26 -4.30
N MET A 137 -8.04 -14.51 -3.90
CA MET A 137 -7.95 -13.06 -3.75
C MET A 137 -6.95 -12.63 -2.68
N ALA A 138 -6.89 -13.34 -1.54
CA ALA A 138 -5.89 -13.10 -0.53
C ALA A 138 -4.45 -13.36 -1.03
N LYS A 139 -4.28 -14.34 -1.93
CA LYS A 139 -2.97 -14.60 -2.55
C LYS A 139 -2.58 -13.47 -3.52
N LEU A 140 -3.50 -13.02 -4.36
CA LEU A 140 -3.27 -11.93 -5.31
C LEU A 140 -2.99 -10.61 -4.57
N SER A 141 -3.77 -10.31 -3.53
CA SER A 141 -3.53 -9.11 -2.70
C SER A 141 -2.15 -9.13 -2.04
N ARG A 142 -1.69 -10.28 -1.57
CA ARG A 142 -0.31 -10.40 -1.03
C ARG A 142 0.77 -10.20 -2.10
N ALA A 143 0.55 -10.70 -3.31
CA ALA A 143 1.48 -10.46 -4.42
C ALA A 143 1.59 -8.97 -4.74
N ASP A 144 0.46 -8.24 -4.80
CA ASP A 144 0.43 -6.79 -4.99
C ASP A 144 1.25 -6.04 -3.91
N GLU A 145 1.22 -6.52 -2.65
CA GLU A 145 2.01 -5.91 -1.57
C GLU A 145 3.53 -6.11 -1.77
N TYR A 146 3.96 -7.31 -2.20
CA TYR A 146 5.37 -7.55 -2.51
C TYR A 146 5.84 -6.71 -3.70
N GLU A 147 5.05 -6.64 -4.77
CA GLU A 147 5.36 -5.81 -5.94
C GLU A 147 5.45 -4.32 -5.57
N ALA A 148 4.56 -3.84 -4.68
CA ALA A 148 4.59 -2.45 -4.19
C ALA A 148 5.81 -2.19 -3.28
N ASP A 149 6.21 -3.15 -2.44
CA ASP A 149 7.42 -3.05 -1.62
C ASP A 149 8.68 -3.03 -2.48
N GLU A 150 8.78 -3.91 -3.48
CA GLU A 150 9.90 -3.95 -4.42
C GLU A 150 10.05 -2.61 -5.17
N PHE A 151 8.93 -2.09 -5.69
CA PHE A 151 8.92 -0.76 -6.31
C PHE A 151 9.36 0.33 -5.33
N ALA A 152 8.85 0.31 -4.10
CA ALA A 152 9.23 1.28 -3.07
C ALA A 152 10.71 1.20 -2.72
N SER A 153 11.25 0.00 -2.53
CA SER A 153 12.67 -0.24 -2.24
C SER A 153 13.55 0.30 -3.36
N ALA A 154 13.22 -0.02 -4.61
CA ALA A 154 13.96 0.48 -5.78
C ALA A 154 13.89 2.01 -5.88
N LEU A 155 12.73 2.62 -5.67
CA LEU A 155 12.55 4.07 -5.70
C LEU A 155 13.31 4.77 -4.56
N LEU A 156 13.24 4.25 -3.34
CA LEU A 156 13.93 4.80 -2.17
C LEU A 156 15.45 4.74 -2.34
N ASN A 157 15.99 3.63 -2.84
CA ASN A 157 17.41 3.50 -3.16
C ASN A 157 17.82 4.48 -4.26
N LYS A 158 17.07 4.56 -5.36
CA LYS A 158 17.34 5.50 -6.46
C LYS A 158 17.27 6.96 -6.03
N SER A 159 16.40 7.29 -5.06
CA SER A 159 16.27 8.64 -4.51
C SER A 159 17.35 9.01 -3.49
N GLY A 160 18.17 8.05 -3.06
CA GLY A 160 19.21 8.24 -2.04
C GLY A 160 18.67 8.21 -0.60
N ILE A 161 17.39 7.86 -0.38
CA ILE A 161 16.79 7.73 0.96
C ILE A 161 17.20 6.38 1.58
N GLY A 162 17.23 5.30 0.78
CA GLY A 162 17.47 3.95 1.28
C GLY A 162 16.21 3.27 1.83
N THR A 163 16.31 1.99 2.19
CA THR A 163 15.16 1.16 2.62
C THR A 163 14.97 1.08 4.14
N GLU A 164 15.92 1.57 4.93
CA GLU A 164 15.82 1.57 6.40
C GLU A 164 14.55 2.26 6.90
N PRO A 165 14.09 3.41 6.36
CA PRO A 165 12.86 4.05 6.80
C PRO A 165 11.63 3.18 6.58
N GLN A 166 11.58 2.36 5.52
CA GLN A 166 10.48 1.43 5.25
C GLN A 166 10.42 0.35 6.34
N ILE A 167 11.56 -0.21 6.74
CA ILE A 167 11.65 -1.22 7.79
C ILE A 167 11.32 -0.62 9.15
N SER A 168 11.94 0.53 9.48
CA SER A 168 11.72 1.26 10.74
C SER A 168 10.25 1.59 10.96
N LEU A 169 9.55 2.04 9.92
CA LEU A 169 8.12 2.33 10.01
C LEU A 169 7.30 1.09 10.35
N PHE A 170 7.57 -0.06 9.72
CA PHE A 170 6.90 -1.32 10.08
C PHE A 170 7.08 -1.67 11.55
N GLU A 171 8.31 -1.52 12.07
CA GLU A 171 8.64 -1.82 13.47
C GLU A 171 7.92 -0.86 14.43
N LYS A 172 7.89 0.45 14.12
CA LYS A 172 7.17 1.46 14.92
C LYS A 172 5.66 1.22 14.95
N LEU A 173 5.05 0.91 13.80
CA LEU A 173 3.61 0.64 13.73
C LEU A 173 3.24 -0.65 14.49
N GLU A 174 4.12 -1.65 14.51
CA GLU A 174 3.94 -2.86 15.31
C GLU A 174 4.02 -2.55 16.82
N ALA A 175 5.00 -1.76 17.25
CA ALA A 175 5.12 -1.35 18.64
C ALA A 175 3.88 -0.62 19.14
N VAL A 176 3.30 0.28 18.33
CA VAL A 176 2.03 0.96 18.63
C VAL A 176 0.87 -0.05 18.75
N SER A 177 0.81 -1.02 17.85
CA SER A 177 -0.19 -2.08 17.89
C SER A 177 -0.12 -2.91 19.17
N GLY A 178 1.09 -3.28 19.59
CA GLY A 178 1.32 -4.02 20.83
C GLY A 178 0.89 -3.26 22.09
N GLN A 179 1.00 -1.93 22.09
CA GLN A 179 0.60 -1.09 23.22
C GLN A 179 -0.91 -0.84 23.28
N THR A 180 -1.56 -0.67 22.14
CA THR A 180 -2.97 -0.31 22.06
C THR A 180 -3.90 -1.50 21.87
N GLY A 181 -3.38 -2.67 21.50
CA GLY A 181 -4.15 -3.84 21.10
C GLY A 181 -4.92 -3.66 19.78
N GLN A 182 -4.67 -2.57 19.06
CA GLN A 182 -5.32 -2.26 17.78
C GLN A 182 -4.28 -2.05 16.69
N LEU A 183 -4.49 -2.69 15.53
CA LEU A 183 -3.64 -2.48 14.36
C LEU A 183 -3.90 -1.09 13.78
N PRO A 184 -2.85 -0.30 13.45
CA PRO A 184 -2.99 0.91 12.66
C PRO A 184 -3.72 0.63 11.34
N ALA A 185 -4.52 1.58 10.86
CA ALA A 185 -5.34 1.40 9.67
C ALA A 185 -4.50 1.03 8.42
N TRP A 186 -3.30 1.59 8.31
CA TRP A 186 -2.37 1.22 7.23
C TRP A 186 -1.97 -0.26 7.28
N MET A 187 -1.69 -0.81 8.45
CA MET A 187 -1.37 -2.24 8.60
C MET A 187 -2.58 -3.16 8.37
N MET A 188 -3.81 -2.64 8.49
CA MET A 188 -5.01 -3.39 8.14
C MET A 188 -5.21 -3.47 6.62
N SER A 189 -4.89 -2.41 5.89
CA SER A 189 -4.94 -2.37 4.42
C SER A 189 -3.72 -3.00 3.76
N HIS A 190 -2.54 -2.90 4.40
CA HIS A 190 -1.24 -3.40 3.94
C HIS A 190 -0.62 -4.30 5.02
N PRO A 191 -1.10 -5.56 5.17
CA PRO A 191 -0.68 -6.40 6.28
C PRO A 191 0.83 -6.62 6.31
N LYS A 192 1.44 -6.32 7.47
CA LYS A 192 2.83 -6.67 7.74
C LYS A 192 2.98 -8.18 7.71
N THR A 193 4.01 -8.64 7.03
CA THR A 193 4.50 -10.00 7.20
C THR A 193 6.00 -9.95 7.43
N GLU A 194 6.51 -10.78 8.34
CA GLU A 194 7.96 -10.94 8.53
C GLU A 194 8.66 -11.23 7.20
N LYS A 195 7.97 -11.93 6.29
CA LYS A 195 8.47 -12.24 4.96
C LYS A 195 8.63 -11.00 4.09
N ARG A 196 7.75 -9.98 4.19
CA ARG A 196 7.90 -8.71 3.46
C ARG A 196 9.16 -7.99 3.92
N ILE A 197 9.37 -7.87 5.23
CA ILE A 197 10.58 -7.25 5.80
C ILE A 197 11.83 -8.02 5.37
N ALA A 198 11.79 -9.36 5.41
CA ALA A 198 12.91 -10.19 4.97
C ALA A 198 13.21 -9.99 3.47
N ALA A 199 12.17 -9.86 2.63
CA ALA A 199 12.32 -9.58 1.20
C ALA A 199 12.96 -8.21 0.95
N ILE A 200 12.49 -7.16 1.64
CA ILE A 200 13.08 -5.81 1.55
C ILE A 200 14.56 -5.82 1.94
N LYS A 201 14.91 -6.50 3.05
CA LYS A 201 16.30 -6.64 3.51
C LYS A 201 17.17 -7.40 2.51
N LEU A 202 16.65 -8.47 1.91
CA LEU A 202 17.37 -9.27 0.91
C LEU A 202 17.63 -8.45 -0.36
N GLU A 203 16.62 -7.74 -0.84
CA GLU A 203 16.72 -6.89 -2.03
C GLU A 203 17.73 -5.75 -1.82
N ASN A 204 17.71 -5.11 -0.66
CA ASN A 204 18.69 -4.08 -0.32
C ASN A 204 20.13 -4.63 -0.36
N ASN A 205 20.36 -5.84 0.15
CA ASN A 205 21.68 -6.48 0.11
C ASN A 205 22.12 -6.81 -1.34
N LEU A 206 21.21 -7.30 -2.17
CA LEU A 206 21.51 -7.61 -3.57
C LEU A 206 21.85 -6.35 -4.37
N LEU A 207 21.10 -5.27 -4.19
CA LEU A 207 21.39 -3.97 -4.82
C LEU A 207 22.73 -3.39 -4.34
N TYR A 208 23.06 -3.56 -3.05
CA TYR A 208 24.34 -3.14 -2.50
C TYR A 208 25.52 -3.93 -3.09
N GLU A 209 25.40 -5.23 -3.26
CA GLU A 209 26.42 -6.10 -3.87
C GLU A 209 26.61 -5.79 -5.36
N GLU A 210 25.52 -5.55 -6.10
CA GLU A 210 25.57 -5.21 -7.53
C GLU A 210 26.26 -3.83 -7.75
N TYR A 211 26.04 -2.88 -6.84
CA TYR A 211 26.63 -1.54 -6.95
C TYR A 211 28.09 -1.46 -6.50
N ASN A 212 28.51 -2.31 -5.55
CA ASN A 212 29.89 -2.31 -4.99
C ASN A 212 30.73 -3.47 -5.48
N GLY A 213 30.20 -4.38 -6.27
CA GLY A 213 30.89 -5.57 -6.81
C GLY A 213 31.55 -5.39 -8.19
N ASN A 214 31.58 -4.15 -8.73
CA ASN A 214 32.27 -3.77 -9.98
C ASN A 214 33.51 -2.92 -9.70
#